data_b1ad7eeccd05ab94c3ccbdc912262555
#
_entry.id   b1ad7eeccd05ab94c3ccbdc912262555
#
_cell.length_a   1.000
_cell.length_b   1.000
_cell.length_c   1.000
_cell.angle_alpha   90.00
_cell.angle_beta   90.00
_cell.angle_gamma   90.00
#
_symmetry.space_group_name_H-M   'P 1'
#
loop_
_entity.id
_entity.type
_entity.pdbx_description
1 polymer ?
#
loop_
_entity_poly.entity_id
_entity_poly.type
_entity_poly.pdbx_seq_one_letter_code
_entity_poly.pdbx_strand_id
1 'polypeptide(L)' 'MRTKLIYSSEENHPGYGAGEGDTERYEYECPCGKGKIIEEHDNIPGFRDHDVWISCDECSKKYALDTSRGVRGWELVEKG' A
#
# COMPACT_ATOMS: atom_id res chain seq x y z
N MET A 1 12.42 1.95 -7.20
CA MET A 1 12.60 0.49 -6.97
C MET A 1 11.34 -0.10 -6.35
N ARG A 2 10.87 -1.19 -6.89
CA ARG A 2 9.77 -1.93 -6.27
C ARG A 2 10.29 -3.21 -5.66
N THR A 3 9.68 -3.63 -4.56
CA THR A 3 10.08 -4.85 -3.88
C THR A 3 9.08 -5.97 -4.17
N LYS A 4 9.36 -7.16 -3.64
CA LYS A 4 8.55 -8.34 -3.91
C LYS A 4 7.28 -8.33 -3.07
N LEU A 5 6.16 -8.67 -3.69
CA LEU A 5 4.90 -8.87 -2.98
C LEU A 5 5.01 -10.15 -2.13
N ILE A 6 4.69 -10.04 -0.83
CA ILE A 6 4.75 -11.18 0.10
C ILE A 6 3.40 -11.55 0.66
N TYR A 7 2.40 -10.67 0.56
CA TYR A 7 1.06 -10.94 1.07
C TYR A 7 0.05 -10.07 0.36
N SER A 8 -1.12 -10.62 0.10
CA SER A 8 -2.24 -9.83 -0.41
C SER A 8 -3.54 -10.36 0.19
N SER A 9 -4.47 -9.45 0.45
CA SER A 9 -5.80 -9.81 0.91
C SER A 9 -6.82 -8.86 0.30
N GLU A 10 -8.05 -9.35 0.21
CA GLU A 10 -9.18 -8.57 -0.29
C GLU A 10 -10.37 -8.88 0.60
N GLU A 11 -10.98 -7.84 1.14
CA GLU A 11 -12.18 -7.96 1.97
C GLU A 11 -13.35 -7.31 1.24
N ASN A 12 -14.43 -8.07 1.11
CA ASN A 12 -15.66 -7.57 0.53
C ASN A 12 -16.57 -7.09 1.64
N HIS A 13 -17.03 -5.85 1.55
CA HIS A 13 -17.96 -5.27 2.53
C HIS A 13 -19.35 -5.25 1.95
N PRO A 14 -20.33 -5.99 2.55
CA PRO A 14 -21.73 -5.95 2.10
C PRO A 14 -22.26 -4.52 2.16
N GLY A 15 -23.04 -4.15 1.18
CA GLY A 15 -23.49 -2.78 1.03
C GLY A 15 -24.29 -2.24 2.20
N TYR A 16 -23.98 -1.03 2.58
CA TYR A 16 -24.73 -0.26 3.56
C TYR A 16 -25.57 0.80 2.84
N GLY A 17 -26.45 0.34 1.96
CA GLY A 17 -27.32 1.22 1.21
C GLY A 17 -26.73 1.90 -0.02
N ALA A 18 -25.41 1.92 -0.14
CA ALA A 18 -24.71 2.56 -1.25
C ALA A 18 -24.04 1.55 -2.22
N GLY A 19 -24.32 0.26 -2.02
CA GLY A 19 -23.73 -0.80 -2.81
C GLY A 19 -22.57 -1.48 -2.12
N GLU A 20 -22.05 -2.52 -2.77
CA GLU A 20 -20.94 -3.29 -2.23
C GLU A 20 -19.61 -2.56 -2.44
N GLY A 21 -18.72 -2.72 -1.47
CA GLY A 21 -17.37 -2.21 -1.58
C GLY A 21 -16.37 -3.27 -1.17
N ASP A 22 -15.10 -3.05 -1.49
CA ASP A 22 -14.04 -3.95 -1.06
C ASP A 22 -12.81 -3.15 -0.61
N THR A 23 -12.00 -3.80 0.22
CA THR A 23 -10.71 -3.28 0.67
C THR A 23 -9.63 -4.23 0.20
N GLU A 24 -8.66 -3.71 -0.52
CA GLU A 24 -7.50 -4.47 -0.97
C GLU A 24 -6.30 -4.08 -0.12
N ARG A 25 -5.53 -5.08 0.33
CA ARG A 25 -4.31 -4.85 1.08
C ARG A 25 -3.19 -5.68 0.49
N TYR A 26 -2.08 -5.03 0.23
CA TYR A 26 -0.88 -5.67 -0.29
C TYR A 26 0.29 -5.36 0.62
N GLU A 27 1.09 -6.37 0.91
CA GLU A 27 2.30 -6.20 1.71
C GLU A 27 3.49 -6.62 0.87
N TYR A 28 4.49 -5.75 0.81
CA TYR A 28 5.70 -5.96 0.04
C TYR A 28 6.89 -6.07 0.97
N GLU A 29 7.89 -6.82 0.54
CA GLU A 29 9.11 -6.97 1.32
C GLU A 29 9.87 -5.64 1.39
N CYS A 30 10.39 -5.32 2.59
CA CYS A 30 11.26 -4.18 2.75
C CYS A 30 12.66 -4.51 2.21
N PRO A 31 13.40 -3.54 1.64
CA PRO A 31 14.76 -3.82 1.16
C PRO A 31 15.71 -4.36 2.21
N CYS A 32 15.49 -4.03 3.50
CA CYS A 32 16.30 -4.58 4.59
C CYS A 32 15.88 -5.99 5.00
N GLY A 33 14.75 -6.49 4.51
CA GLY A 33 14.25 -7.81 4.84
C GLY A 33 13.58 -7.95 6.19
N LYS A 34 13.51 -6.88 6.97
CA LYS A 34 12.98 -6.93 8.35
C LYS A 34 11.62 -6.29 8.52
N GLY A 35 11.19 -5.49 7.56
CA GLY A 35 9.92 -4.80 7.63
C GLY A 35 9.08 -5.03 6.39
N LYS A 36 8.10 -4.18 6.21
CA LYS A 36 7.14 -4.30 5.11
C LYS A 36 6.80 -2.93 4.55
N ILE A 37 6.37 -2.92 3.29
CA ILE A 37 5.73 -1.77 2.69
C ILE A 37 4.28 -2.16 2.48
N ILE A 38 3.35 -1.35 2.96
CA ILE A 38 1.93 -1.68 2.96
C ILE A 38 1.19 -0.76 2.02
N GLU A 39 0.42 -1.35 1.11
CA GLU A 39 -0.42 -0.64 0.16
C GLU A 39 -1.87 -1.04 0.43
N GLU A 40 -2.74 -0.06 0.66
CA GLU A 40 -4.15 -0.31 0.90
C GLU A 40 -5.02 0.51 -0.05
N HIS A 41 -6.09 -0.10 -0.51
CA HIS A 41 -7.07 0.55 -1.38
C HIS A 41 -8.47 0.24 -0.88
N ASP A 42 -9.24 1.28 -0.59
CA ASP A 42 -10.64 1.16 -0.23
C ASP A 42 -11.49 1.51 -1.45
N ASN A 43 -12.18 0.52 -1.99
CA ASN A 43 -13.07 0.69 -3.14
C ASN A 43 -14.53 0.66 -2.68
N ILE A 44 -14.86 1.54 -1.73
CA ILE A 44 -16.20 1.65 -1.17
C ILE A 44 -16.86 2.88 -1.78
N PRO A 45 -18.09 2.78 -2.32
CA PRO A 45 -18.79 3.94 -2.87
C PRO A 45 -18.87 5.06 -1.83
N GLY A 46 -18.36 6.24 -2.19
CA GLY A 46 -18.25 7.38 -1.29
C GLY A 46 -16.99 7.44 -0.45
N PHE A 47 -16.21 6.35 -0.40
CA PHE A 47 -14.96 6.29 0.37
C PHE A 47 -13.91 5.55 -0.45
N ARG A 48 -13.27 6.27 -1.37
CA ARG A 48 -12.20 5.71 -2.17
C ARG A 48 -10.87 6.25 -1.68
N ASP A 49 -10.25 5.51 -0.77
CA ASP A 49 -8.94 5.86 -0.26
C ASP A 49 -7.88 4.92 -0.80
N HIS A 50 -6.75 5.49 -1.16
CA HIS A 50 -5.57 4.75 -1.58
C HIS A 50 -4.40 5.26 -0.78
N ASP A 51 -3.67 4.35 -0.15
CA ASP A 51 -2.53 4.74 0.68
C ASP A 51 -1.42 3.72 0.58
N VAL A 52 -0.20 4.17 0.80
CA VAL A 52 0.98 3.30 0.85
C VAL A 52 1.97 3.91 1.83
N TRP A 53 2.56 3.05 2.68
CA TRP A 53 3.57 3.52 3.63
C TRP A 53 4.61 2.44 3.90
N ILE A 54 5.75 2.87 4.42
CA ILE A 54 6.83 1.97 4.80
C ILE A 54 6.66 1.63 6.27
N SER A 55 6.38 0.36 6.59
CA SER A 55 6.25 -0.12 7.96
C SER A 55 7.58 -0.69 8.45
N CYS A 56 8.62 0.14 8.39
CA CYS A 56 9.95 -0.23 8.83
C CYS A 56 10.73 1.05 9.15
N ASP A 57 11.19 1.19 10.38
CA ASP A 57 11.90 2.40 10.80
C ASP A 57 13.19 2.62 10.02
N GLU A 58 13.94 1.56 9.77
CA GLU A 58 15.20 1.67 9.03
C GLU A 58 14.98 2.07 7.57
N CYS A 59 14.04 1.40 6.91
CA CYS A 59 13.75 1.70 5.51
C CYS A 59 13.09 3.07 5.35
N SER A 60 12.25 3.49 6.30
CA SER A 60 11.64 4.82 6.23
C SER A 60 12.65 5.95 6.35
N LYS A 61 13.81 5.67 6.95
CA LYS A 61 14.91 6.64 7.04
C LYS A 61 15.76 6.68 5.78
N LYS A 62 15.87 5.56 5.09
CA LYS A 62 16.73 5.42 3.90
C LYS A 62 16.00 5.67 2.59
N TYR A 63 14.70 5.44 2.57
CA TYR A 63 13.90 5.50 1.35
C TYR A 63 12.68 6.38 1.54
N ALA A 64 12.26 7.01 0.47
CA ALA A 64 10.99 7.69 0.39
C ALA A 64 10.10 6.98 -0.62
N LEU A 65 8.80 7.16 -0.52
CA LEU A 65 7.86 6.62 -1.49
C LEU A 65 7.52 7.67 -2.54
N ASP A 66 7.76 7.33 -3.79
CA ASP A 66 7.36 8.15 -4.92
C ASP A 66 6.02 7.64 -5.44
N THR A 67 4.98 8.44 -5.28
CA THR A 67 3.64 8.11 -5.73
C THR A 67 3.19 9.03 -6.86
N SER A 68 4.13 9.61 -7.60
CA SER A 68 3.81 10.52 -8.71
C SER A 68 3.00 9.85 -9.81
N ARG A 69 3.09 8.53 -9.91
CA ARG A 69 2.30 7.72 -10.86
C ARG A 69 1.07 7.10 -10.20
N GLY A 70 0.68 7.58 -9.02
CA GLY A 70 -0.41 7.01 -8.24
C GLY A 70 0.09 6.02 -7.20
N VAL A 71 -0.79 5.65 -6.26
CA VAL A 71 -0.42 4.74 -5.16
C VAL A 71 -0.11 3.35 -5.71
N ARG A 72 -0.84 2.87 -6.71
CA ARG A 72 -0.56 1.55 -7.29
C ARG A 72 0.77 1.50 -8.05
N GLY A 73 1.28 2.65 -8.46
CA GLY A 73 2.57 2.75 -9.15
C GLY A 73 3.69 3.23 -8.26
N TRP A 74 3.58 3.04 -6.95
CA TRP A 74 4.58 3.50 -6.01
C TRP A 74 5.96 2.91 -6.30
N GLU A 75 6.99 3.69 -6.00
CA GLU A 75 8.37 3.25 -6.09
C GLU A 75 9.14 3.77 -4.88
N LEU A 76 10.14 3.00 -4.45
CA LEU A 76 11.08 3.46 -3.44
C LEU A 76 12.21 4.21 -4.09
N VAL A 77 12.53 5.37 -3.53
CA VAL A 77 13.68 6.18 -3.97
C VAL A 77 14.56 6.43 -2.77
N GLU A 78 15.87 6.38 -2.99
CA GLU A 78 16.79 6.64 -1.90
C GLU A 78 16.76 8.09 -1.48
N LYS A 79 16.76 8.33 -0.17
CA LYS A 79 16.93 9.67 0.37
C LYS A 79 18.40 10.02 0.28
N GLY A 80 18.69 11.05 -0.47
CA GLY A 80 20.04 11.48 -0.77
C GLY A 80 20.89 11.95 0.38
#